data_c8c6f4d8453065ba84b4daa54d241496
#
_entry.id   c8c6f4d8453065ba84b4daa54d241496
#
_cell.length_a   1.000
_cell.length_b   1.000
_cell.length_c   1.000
_cell.angle_alpha   90.00
_cell.angle_beta   90.00
_cell.angle_gamma   90.00
#
_symmetry.space_group_name_H-M   'P 1'
#
loop_
_entity.id
_entity.type
_entity.pdbx_description
1 polymer ?
#
loop_
_entity_poly.entity_id
_entity_poly.type
_entity_poly.pdbx_seq_one_letter_code
_entity_poly.pdbx_strand_id
1 'polypeptide(L)'
;MSNKEKGKVDQQSELHITRRSVIGAGAAIAGAGIIGSQLIDPAAKTAYAAGSDEPIRIGFQAHRTGIGALYGRWYERTTNAAAKYINSIGGIAGRPIEIITEDDGTDPKRGADVVEKLATKHKVDFVYGTLFSHVVMGSAPRAGELKIPYFVVSEGYHVASGAL
;
A
#
# COMPACT_ATOMS: atom_id res chain seq x y z
N MET A 1 -35.20 59.80 3.70
CA MET A 1 -35.79 58.77 2.84
C MET A 1 -34.68 57.81 2.54
N SER A 2 -34.46 56.84 3.36
CA SER A 2 -34.97 55.46 3.34
C SER A 2 -34.81 54.75 1.99
N ASN A 3 -33.85 53.87 1.84
CA ASN A 3 -34.17 52.49 1.56
C ASN A 3 -32.99 51.54 1.85
N LYS A 4 -33.25 50.55 2.67
CA LYS A 4 -32.43 49.41 3.00
C LYS A 4 -32.61 48.36 1.89
N GLU A 5 -31.53 47.93 1.24
CA GLU A 5 -31.53 46.65 0.59
C GLU A 5 -30.58 45.70 1.30
N LYS A 6 -31.18 44.69 1.91
CA LYS A 6 -30.50 43.56 2.54
C LYS A 6 -30.13 42.58 1.44
N GLY A 7 -28.82 42.47 1.16
CA GLY A 7 -28.27 41.35 0.39
C GLY A 7 -28.39 40.05 1.19
N LYS A 8 -29.04 39.06 0.62
CA LYS A 8 -29.08 37.67 1.10
C LYS A 8 -27.67 37.07 1.05
N VAL A 9 -27.15 36.75 2.21
CA VAL A 9 -25.97 35.90 2.33
C VAL A 9 -26.43 34.47 2.11
N ASP A 10 -25.95 33.89 1.05
CA ASP A 10 -26.13 32.48 0.71
C ASP A 10 -25.39 31.63 1.75
N GLN A 11 -26.14 30.95 2.61
CA GLN A 11 -25.60 29.99 3.56
C GLN A 11 -25.29 28.69 2.78
N GLN A 12 -24.06 28.58 2.34
CA GLN A 12 -23.52 27.26 2.03
C GLN A 12 -23.43 26.46 3.34
N SER A 13 -24.33 25.52 3.49
CA SER A 13 -24.33 24.55 4.57
C SER A 13 -23.10 23.68 4.47
N GLU A 14 -22.03 24.02 5.21
CA GLU A 14 -20.92 23.10 5.44
C GLU A 14 -21.45 21.87 6.18
N LEU A 15 -21.35 20.73 5.53
CA LEU A 15 -21.65 19.43 6.12
C LEU A 15 -20.57 19.14 7.18
N HIS A 16 -20.83 19.57 8.41
CA HIS A 16 -20.02 19.17 9.56
C HIS A 16 -20.27 17.71 9.88
N ILE A 17 -19.43 16.82 9.31
CA ILE A 17 -19.40 15.40 9.71
C ILE A 17 -18.76 15.32 11.11
N THR A 18 -19.55 15.29 12.15
CA THR A 18 -19.07 15.08 13.51
C THR A 18 -18.93 13.59 13.82
N ARG A 19 -18.03 13.24 14.75
CA ARG A 19 -17.87 11.85 15.23
C ARG A 19 -19.19 11.21 15.69
N ARG A 20 -20.14 12.01 16.15
CA ARG A 20 -21.48 11.56 16.53
C ARG A 20 -22.36 11.15 15.35
N SER A 21 -22.24 11.81 14.19
CA SER A 21 -23.02 11.47 12.99
C SER A 21 -22.56 10.12 12.36
N VAL A 22 -21.27 9.78 12.52
CA VAL A 22 -20.74 8.48 12.08
C VAL A 22 -21.21 7.34 12.99
N ILE A 23 -21.34 7.60 14.30
CA ILE A 23 -21.84 6.61 15.27
C ILE A 23 -23.35 6.41 15.14
N GLY A 24 -24.11 7.44 14.75
CA GLY A 24 -25.55 7.34 14.56
C GLY A 24 -25.99 6.48 13.37
N ALA A 25 -25.16 6.35 12.35
CA ALA A 25 -25.44 5.46 11.21
C ALA A 25 -25.16 3.97 11.50
N GLY A 26 -24.38 3.69 12.57
CA GLY A 26 -24.10 2.31 13.04
C GLY A 26 -25.10 1.75 14.04
N ALA A 27 -26.01 2.55 14.58
CA ALA A 27 -26.89 2.14 15.69
C ALA A 27 -28.21 1.46 15.26
N ALA A 28 -28.44 1.28 13.96
CA ALA A 28 -29.65 0.60 13.46
C ALA A 28 -29.51 -0.94 13.32
N ILE A 29 -28.39 -1.52 13.78
CA ILE A 29 -28.17 -2.98 13.78
C ILE A 29 -27.92 -3.48 15.22
N ALA A 30 -28.69 -2.96 16.20
CA ALA A 30 -28.68 -3.48 17.55
C ALA A 30 -29.99 -4.24 17.83
N GLY A 31 -30.08 -5.46 17.34
CA GLY A 31 -31.28 -6.29 17.60
C GLY A 31 -31.16 -7.73 17.13
N ALA A 32 -30.01 -8.38 17.33
CA ALA A 32 -29.92 -9.83 17.41
C ALA A 32 -28.50 -10.21 17.85
N GLY A 33 -28.37 -10.66 19.12
CA GLY A 33 -27.11 -11.16 19.63
C GLY A 33 -26.70 -12.42 18.91
N ILE A 34 -25.54 -12.36 18.22
CA ILE A 34 -24.66 -13.51 18.04
C ILE A 34 -23.25 -12.93 17.99
N ILE A 35 -22.52 -13.13 19.04
CA ILE A 35 -21.08 -12.95 19.11
C ILE A 35 -20.46 -14.05 18.27
N GLY A 36 -19.67 -13.69 17.26
CA GLY A 36 -18.87 -14.66 16.55
C GLY A 36 -18.90 -14.52 15.04
N SER A 37 -17.79 -14.09 14.48
CA SER A 37 -17.25 -14.39 13.13
C SER A 37 -18.06 -14.13 11.85
N GLN A 38 -19.19 -13.44 11.89
CA GLN A 38 -20.06 -13.27 10.73
C GLN A 38 -20.52 -11.82 10.53
N LEU A 39 -19.62 -10.86 10.48
CA LEU A 39 -19.98 -9.52 9.98
C LEU A 39 -19.00 -9.05 8.90
N ILE A 40 -18.64 -9.95 8.01
CA ILE A 40 -18.24 -9.54 6.68
C ILE A 40 -19.50 -9.72 5.83
N ASP A 41 -20.22 -8.63 5.61
CA ASP A 41 -21.36 -8.59 4.70
C ASP A 41 -20.93 -9.25 3.38
N PRO A 42 -21.59 -10.33 2.93
CA PRO A 42 -21.27 -10.92 1.62
C PRO A 42 -21.45 -9.93 0.47
N ALA A 43 -22.28 -8.87 0.62
CA ALA A 43 -22.38 -7.78 -0.33
C ALA A 43 -21.14 -6.86 -0.31
N ALA A 44 -20.47 -6.70 0.84
CA ALA A 44 -19.19 -6.00 0.92
C ALA A 44 -18.08 -6.77 0.17
N LYS A 45 -18.10 -8.11 0.23
CA LYS A 45 -17.22 -8.96 -0.59
C LYS A 45 -17.45 -8.72 -2.09
N THR A 46 -18.69 -8.54 -2.51
CA THR A 46 -19.04 -8.28 -3.92
C THR A 46 -18.69 -6.86 -4.36
N ALA A 47 -18.78 -5.87 -3.48
CA ALA A 47 -18.38 -4.49 -3.80
C ALA A 47 -16.86 -4.33 -3.97
N TYR A 48 -16.05 -5.09 -3.21
CA TYR A 48 -14.61 -5.17 -3.41
C TYR A 48 -14.21 -6.04 -4.62
N ALA A 49 -15.05 -6.97 -5.03
CA ALA A 49 -14.82 -7.87 -6.18
C ALA A 49 -15.07 -7.22 -7.56
N ALA A 50 -15.52 -5.97 -7.62
CA ALA A 50 -15.66 -5.22 -8.87
C ALA A 50 -14.35 -4.63 -9.40
N GLY A 51 -13.22 -4.94 -8.75
CA GLY A 51 -11.88 -4.67 -9.25
C GLY A 51 -11.43 -5.77 -10.23
N SER A 52 -10.64 -5.41 -11.23
CA SER A 52 -10.09 -6.31 -12.25
C SER A 52 -9.63 -7.66 -11.67
N ASP A 53 -9.87 -8.77 -12.38
CA ASP A 53 -9.35 -10.11 -12.02
C ASP A 53 -7.81 -10.20 -12.11
N GLU A 54 -7.16 -9.11 -12.51
CA GLU A 54 -5.71 -9.06 -12.60
C GLU A 54 -5.05 -9.12 -11.22
N PRO A 55 -3.93 -9.85 -11.09
CA PRO A 55 -3.20 -9.92 -9.84
C PRO A 55 -2.65 -8.55 -9.43
N ILE A 56 -2.50 -8.36 -8.11
CA ILE A 56 -1.72 -7.24 -7.57
C ILE A 56 -0.25 -7.64 -7.70
N ARG A 57 0.48 -6.97 -8.56
CA ARG A 57 1.90 -7.22 -8.81
C ARG A 57 2.76 -6.43 -7.84
N ILE A 58 3.51 -7.13 -7.02
CA ILE A 58 4.37 -6.54 -6.00
C ILE A 58 5.83 -6.78 -6.40
N GLY A 59 6.56 -5.71 -6.63
CA GLY A 59 7.99 -5.78 -6.87
C GLY A 59 8.75 -5.98 -5.56
N PHE A 60 9.50 -7.05 -5.44
CA PHE A 60 10.39 -7.24 -4.30
C PHE A 60 11.84 -6.99 -4.71
N GLN A 61 12.40 -5.89 -4.23
CA GLN A 61 13.82 -5.59 -4.33
C GLN A 61 14.56 -6.35 -3.23
N ALA A 62 15.23 -7.42 -3.61
CA ALA A 62 15.90 -8.32 -2.69
C ALA A 62 17.42 -8.29 -2.86
N HIS A 63 18.15 -8.46 -1.78
CA HIS A 63 19.61 -8.65 -1.79
C HIS A 63 19.93 -10.15 -1.81
N ARG A 64 19.66 -10.81 -2.95
CA ARG A 64 19.96 -12.24 -3.15
C ARG A 64 21.45 -12.54 -3.17
N THR A 65 22.24 -11.56 -3.61
CA THR A 65 23.71 -11.62 -3.67
C THR A 65 24.33 -10.45 -2.89
N GLY A 66 25.66 -10.41 -2.81
CA GLY A 66 26.38 -9.41 -2.03
C GLY A 66 26.41 -9.71 -0.54
N ILE A 67 26.79 -8.71 0.27
CA ILE A 67 26.93 -8.86 1.72
C ILE A 67 25.61 -9.14 2.44
N GLY A 68 24.49 -8.75 1.83
CA GLY A 68 23.15 -8.94 2.34
C GLY A 68 22.50 -10.28 2.02
N ALA A 69 23.18 -11.18 1.31
CA ALA A 69 22.58 -12.40 0.76
C ALA A 69 21.92 -13.31 1.81
N LEU A 70 22.43 -13.34 3.04
CA LEU A 70 21.84 -14.13 4.12
C LEU A 70 20.44 -13.60 4.49
N TYR A 71 20.31 -12.28 4.66
CA TYR A 71 19.03 -11.62 4.94
C TYR A 71 18.08 -11.74 3.77
N GLY A 72 18.57 -11.52 2.55
CA GLY A 72 17.77 -11.62 1.33
C GLY A 72 17.07 -12.95 1.16
N ARG A 73 17.77 -14.06 1.47
CA ARG A 73 17.19 -15.40 1.45
C ARG A 73 16.04 -15.58 2.45
N TRP A 74 16.16 -15.02 3.64
CA TRP A 74 15.11 -15.09 4.64
C TRP A 74 13.91 -14.23 4.26
N TYR A 75 14.15 -13.01 3.80
CA TYR A 75 13.09 -12.11 3.36
C TYR A 75 12.32 -12.67 2.17
N GLU A 76 13.00 -13.25 1.20
CA GLU A 76 12.34 -13.89 0.06
C GLU A 76 11.46 -15.07 0.48
N ARG A 77 11.95 -15.91 1.40
CA ARG A 77 11.16 -17.04 1.92
C ARG A 77 9.91 -16.56 2.65
N THR A 78 10.03 -15.57 3.53
CA THR A 78 8.90 -15.02 4.29
C THR A 78 7.91 -14.31 3.39
N THR A 79 8.38 -13.55 2.41
CA THR A 79 7.56 -12.88 1.39
C THR A 79 6.72 -13.88 0.59
N ASN A 80 7.36 -14.92 0.06
CA ASN A 80 6.65 -15.93 -0.71
C ASN A 80 5.67 -16.73 0.15
N ALA A 81 6.01 -17.00 1.41
CA ALA A 81 5.09 -17.66 2.35
C ALA A 81 3.88 -16.77 2.66
N ALA A 82 4.09 -15.47 2.90
CA ALA A 82 3.02 -14.51 3.14
C ALA A 82 2.10 -14.38 1.91
N ALA A 83 2.66 -14.25 0.72
CA ALA A 83 1.88 -14.18 -0.52
C ALA A 83 1.04 -15.44 -0.74
N LYS A 84 1.64 -16.62 -0.51
CA LYS A 84 0.92 -17.89 -0.59
C LYS A 84 -0.24 -17.96 0.40
N TYR A 85 0.00 -17.53 1.65
CA TYR A 85 -1.05 -17.49 2.67
C TYR A 85 -2.19 -16.53 2.28
N ILE A 86 -1.86 -15.30 1.88
CA ILE A 86 -2.85 -14.30 1.47
C ILE A 86 -3.67 -14.81 0.28
N ASN A 87 -3.03 -15.43 -0.71
CA ASN A 87 -3.72 -16.00 -1.86
C ASN A 87 -4.63 -17.17 -1.47
N SER A 88 -4.23 -17.97 -0.46
CA SER A 88 -5.06 -19.10 0.02
C SER A 88 -6.35 -18.67 0.71
N ILE A 89 -6.40 -17.45 1.23
CA ILE A 89 -7.61 -16.87 1.87
C ILE A 89 -8.40 -15.94 0.95
N GLY A 90 -8.08 -15.91 -0.35
CA GLY A 90 -8.81 -15.17 -1.37
C GLY A 90 -8.16 -13.89 -1.85
N GLY A 91 -6.87 -13.66 -1.53
CA GLY A 91 -6.13 -12.49 -1.99
C GLY A 91 -6.47 -11.20 -1.23
N ILE A 92 -6.11 -10.06 -1.83
CA ILE A 92 -6.48 -8.72 -1.32
C ILE A 92 -7.64 -8.20 -2.16
N ALA A 93 -8.77 -7.91 -1.54
CA ALA A 93 -9.99 -7.47 -2.23
C ALA A 93 -10.42 -8.43 -3.36
N GLY A 94 -10.20 -9.74 -3.18
CA GLY A 94 -10.52 -10.77 -4.17
C GLY A 94 -9.46 -10.96 -5.26
N ARG A 95 -8.39 -10.15 -5.27
CA ARG A 95 -7.31 -10.22 -6.26
C ARG A 95 -6.13 -11.01 -5.70
N PRO A 96 -5.55 -11.95 -6.46
CA PRO A 96 -4.34 -12.64 -6.03
C PRO A 96 -3.13 -11.70 -6.01
N ILE A 97 -2.14 -12.03 -5.19
CA ILE A 97 -0.85 -11.35 -5.15
C ILE A 97 0.16 -12.12 -6.01
N GLU A 98 0.89 -11.41 -6.84
CA GLU A 98 2.05 -11.89 -7.58
C GLU A 98 3.31 -11.17 -7.09
N ILE A 99 4.32 -11.91 -6.60
CA ILE A 99 5.60 -11.36 -6.17
C ILE A 99 6.62 -11.50 -7.30
N ILE A 100 7.18 -10.39 -7.73
CA ILE A 100 8.24 -10.33 -8.74
C ILE A 100 9.52 -9.88 -8.05
N THR A 101 10.48 -10.80 -7.89
CA THR A 101 11.71 -10.56 -7.13
C THR A 101 12.89 -10.27 -8.07
N GLU A 102 13.59 -9.16 -7.80
CA GLU A 102 14.83 -8.78 -8.48
C GLU A 102 15.96 -8.57 -7.46
N ASP A 103 17.18 -8.91 -7.86
CA ASP A 103 18.36 -8.88 -7.00
C ASP A 103 19.12 -7.55 -7.13
N ASP A 104 19.20 -6.77 -6.06
CA ASP A 104 19.98 -5.53 -6.00
C ASP A 104 21.48 -5.74 -5.72
N GLY A 105 21.89 -6.98 -5.37
CA GLY A 105 23.28 -7.31 -5.06
C GLY A 105 23.86 -6.55 -3.87
N THR A 106 23.03 -5.90 -3.05
CA THR A 106 23.44 -4.97 -1.99
C THR A 106 24.23 -3.78 -2.53
N ASP A 107 23.97 -3.36 -3.78
CA ASP A 107 24.63 -2.26 -4.49
C ASP A 107 23.64 -1.13 -4.80
N PRO A 108 23.96 0.16 -4.47
CA PRO A 108 23.02 1.27 -4.68
C PRO A 108 22.67 1.53 -6.13
N LYS A 109 23.63 1.41 -7.06
CA LYS A 109 23.38 1.64 -8.48
C LYS A 109 22.49 0.55 -9.05
N ARG A 110 22.81 -0.70 -8.73
CA ARG A 110 22.00 -1.85 -9.14
C ARG A 110 20.61 -1.80 -8.50
N GLY A 111 20.49 -1.26 -7.28
CA GLY A 111 19.20 -1.02 -6.63
C GLY A 111 18.31 -0.08 -7.43
N ALA A 112 18.85 1.02 -7.96
CA ALA A 112 18.11 1.93 -8.84
C ALA A 112 17.67 1.24 -10.14
N ASP A 113 18.56 0.46 -10.79
CA ASP A 113 18.25 -0.30 -12.00
C ASP A 113 17.14 -1.35 -11.76
N VAL A 114 17.14 -1.96 -10.58
CA VAL A 114 16.10 -2.92 -10.15
C VAL A 114 14.74 -2.25 -10.02
N VAL A 115 14.67 -1.09 -9.36
CA VAL A 115 13.42 -0.32 -9.25
C VAL A 115 12.88 0.06 -10.62
N GLU A 116 13.76 0.54 -11.51
CA GLU A 116 13.38 0.86 -12.88
C GLU A 116 12.83 -0.36 -13.62
N LYS A 117 13.51 -1.49 -13.53
CA LYS A 117 13.08 -2.74 -14.16
C LYS A 117 11.74 -3.23 -13.65
N LEU A 118 11.54 -3.18 -12.32
CA LEU A 118 10.27 -3.57 -11.69
C LEU A 118 9.12 -2.67 -12.17
N ALA A 119 9.35 -1.36 -12.21
CA ALA A 119 8.33 -0.39 -12.62
C ALA A 119 8.02 -0.46 -14.12
N THR A 120 9.03 -0.48 -14.99
CA THR A 120 8.86 -0.29 -16.44
C THR A 120 8.64 -1.60 -17.18
N LYS A 121 9.43 -2.62 -16.86
CA LYS A 121 9.37 -3.92 -17.55
C LYS A 121 8.30 -4.82 -16.95
N HIS A 122 8.29 -4.95 -15.62
CA HIS A 122 7.38 -5.84 -14.92
C HIS A 122 6.04 -5.18 -14.59
N LYS A 123 5.97 -3.85 -14.65
CA LYS A 123 4.77 -3.04 -14.42
C LYS A 123 4.10 -3.40 -13.10
N VAL A 124 4.90 -3.44 -12.03
CA VAL A 124 4.40 -3.71 -10.69
C VAL A 124 3.58 -2.54 -10.16
N ASP A 125 2.61 -2.80 -9.29
CA ASP A 125 1.77 -1.78 -8.67
C ASP A 125 2.55 -0.97 -7.64
N PHE A 126 3.48 -1.60 -6.94
CA PHE A 126 4.41 -0.97 -6.01
C PHE A 126 5.66 -1.83 -5.81
N VAL A 127 6.70 -1.19 -5.30
CA VAL A 127 7.95 -1.87 -4.93
C VAL A 127 8.09 -1.87 -3.42
N TYR A 128 8.59 -2.97 -2.86
CA TYR A 128 9.02 -2.99 -1.47
C TYR A 128 10.36 -3.71 -1.32
N GLY A 129 11.00 -3.45 -0.22
CA GLY A 129 12.25 -4.12 0.13
C GLY A 129 13.35 -3.13 0.40
N THR A 130 14.43 -3.53 0.27
CA THR A 130 15.83 -3.58 0.69
C THR A 130 16.04 -3.16 2.14
N LEU A 131 16.94 -3.87 2.83
CA LEU A 131 17.31 -3.61 4.22
C LEU A 131 18.36 -2.50 4.35
N PHE A 132 19.27 -2.43 3.37
CA PHE A 132 20.46 -1.60 3.48
C PHE A 132 20.19 -0.16 3.06
N SER A 133 20.38 0.77 4.00
CA SER A 133 20.10 2.20 3.78
C SER A 133 20.84 2.80 2.59
N HIS A 134 22.09 2.40 2.34
CA HIS A 134 22.85 2.89 1.18
C HIS A 134 22.23 2.45 -0.16
N VAL A 135 21.59 1.27 -0.20
CA VAL A 135 20.85 0.81 -1.39
C VAL A 135 19.55 1.61 -1.53
N VAL A 136 18.83 1.85 -0.43
CA VAL A 136 17.63 2.71 -0.44
C VAL A 136 17.94 4.09 -0.98
N MET A 137 19.05 4.70 -0.55
CA MET A 137 19.48 6.02 -1.03
C MET A 137 19.73 6.07 -2.54
N GLY A 138 20.15 4.95 -3.14
CA GLY A 138 20.24 4.83 -4.59
C GLY A 138 18.89 4.58 -5.27
N SER A 139 18.02 3.81 -4.65
CA SER A 139 16.76 3.34 -5.23
C SER A 139 15.61 4.33 -5.08
N ALA A 140 15.50 5.03 -3.94
CA ALA A 140 14.35 5.88 -3.64
C ALA A 140 14.19 7.08 -4.58
N PRO A 141 15.25 7.82 -4.98
CA PRO A 141 15.12 8.87 -5.98
C PRO A 141 14.56 8.34 -7.31
N ARG A 142 15.02 7.15 -7.73
CA ARG A 142 14.52 6.53 -8.96
C ARG A 142 13.06 6.13 -8.88
N ALA A 143 12.61 5.62 -7.74
CA ALA A 143 11.20 5.33 -7.49
C ALA A 143 10.35 6.61 -7.56
N GLY A 144 10.84 7.71 -7.00
CA GLY A 144 10.18 9.03 -7.07
C GLY A 144 10.04 9.55 -8.51
N GLU A 145 11.10 9.48 -9.32
CA GLU A 145 11.07 9.87 -10.74
C GLU A 145 10.03 9.05 -11.52
N LEU A 146 9.95 7.75 -11.26
CA LEU A 146 9.02 6.82 -11.90
C LEU A 146 7.60 6.90 -11.30
N LYS A 147 7.42 7.67 -10.22
CA LYS A 147 6.15 7.82 -9.49
C LYS A 147 5.56 6.48 -9.05
N ILE A 148 6.42 5.53 -8.68
CA ILE A 148 6.00 4.24 -8.16
C ILE A 148 6.09 4.25 -6.63
N PRO A 149 5.05 3.80 -5.88
CA PRO A 149 5.16 3.66 -4.44
C PRO A 149 6.28 2.70 -4.06
N TYR A 150 7.14 3.12 -3.12
CA TYR A 150 8.27 2.35 -2.66
C TYR A 150 8.27 2.23 -1.13
N PHE A 151 8.09 1.01 -0.65
CA PHE A 151 8.06 0.69 0.79
C PHE A 151 9.40 0.11 1.22
N VAL A 152 10.12 0.83 2.03
CA VAL A 152 11.46 0.44 2.47
C VAL A 152 11.44 -0.29 3.82
N VAL A 153 12.35 -1.24 3.98
CA VAL A 153 12.62 -1.98 5.23
C VAL A 153 14.02 -1.61 5.71
N SER A 154 14.21 -0.33 6.04
CA SER A 154 15.51 0.20 6.42
C SER A 154 15.42 1.04 7.69
N GLU A 155 16.48 0.98 8.51
CA GLU A 155 16.57 1.69 9.79
C GLU A 155 17.45 2.95 9.71
N GLY A 156 17.99 3.29 8.54
CA GLY A 156 18.85 4.45 8.36
C GLY A 156 18.14 5.76 8.66
N TYR A 157 18.78 6.64 9.43
CA TYR A 157 18.21 7.93 9.83
C TYR A 157 17.66 8.75 8.65
N HIS A 158 18.42 8.86 7.56
CA HIS A 158 18.01 9.62 6.38
C HIS A 158 16.79 9.02 5.68
N VAL A 159 16.65 7.71 5.73
CA VAL A 159 15.49 7.01 5.17
C VAL A 159 14.27 7.20 6.07
N ALA A 160 14.44 7.01 7.38
CA ALA A 160 13.37 7.14 8.36
C ALA A 160 12.85 8.57 8.51
N SER A 161 13.71 9.58 8.33
CA SER A 161 13.35 11.00 8.39
C SER A 161 12.68 11.53 7.12
N GLY A 162 12.61 10.74 6.04
CA GLY A 162 12.09 11.21 4.76
C GLY A 162 12.95 12.28 4.09
N ALA A 163 14.23 12.38 4.43
CA ALA A 163 15.19 13.34 3.89
C ALA A 163 15.82 12.89 2.54
N LEU A 164 15.05 12.15 1.73
CA LEU A 164 15.45 11.67 0.40
C LEU A 164 14.78 12.48 -0.70
#